data_bd4e9e72a996e392795f89ee1dd3089c
#
_entry.id   bd4e9e72a996e392795f89ee1dd3089c
#
_cell.length_a   1.000
_cell.length_b   1.000
_cell.length_c   1.000
_cell.angle_alpha   90.00
_cell.angle_beta   90.00
_cell.angle_gamma   90.00
#
_symmetry.space_group_name_H-M   'P 1'
#
loop_
_entity.id
_entity.type
_entity.pdbx_description
1 polymer ?
#
loop_
_entity_poly.entity_id
_entity_poly.type
_entity_poly.pdbx_seq_one_letter_code
_entity_poly.pdbx_strand_id
1 'polypeptide(L)'
;MLNKKLADFSLPSTGNKTFRLRDHAGSKLVIYFYPKDSTPGCTTQGQSFRDAHDAFRDAGCEIVGISRDSIKSHESFKAKQGFAFELLSDAGETVCNQFGVMKMKNMYGRQVRGIERSTFVVDAKGVLRGEWRGVKVPGHVDEVLSFVRTI
;
A
#
# COMPACT_ATOMS: atom_id res chain seq x y z
N MET A 1 8.87 0.03 14.73
CA MET A 1 7.51 0.03 14.13
C MET A 1 6.78 -1.29 14.39
N LEU A 2 7.39 -2.39 14.10
CA LEU A 2 6.73 -3.70 14.26
C LEU A 2 6.31 -3.92 15.70
N ASN A 3 5.08 -4.43 15.90
CA ASN A 3 4.44 -4.68 17.18
C ASN A 3 4.16 -3.41 18.02
N LYS A 4 4.18 -2.24 17.37
CA LYS A 4 3.84 -0.97 18.01
C LYS A 4 2.67 -0.32 17.28
N LYS A 5 1.91 0.50 18.00
CA LYS A 5 0.84 1.27 17.42
C LYS A 5 1.41 2.29 16.44
N LEU A 6 0.84 2.35 15.23
CA LEU A 6 1.24 3.33 14.23
C LEU A 6 0.77 4.72 14.61
N ALA A 7 1.63 5.72 14.35
CA ALA A 7 1.21 7.11 14.39
C ALA A 7 0.17 7.36 13.29
N ASP A 8 -0.84 8.19 13.61
CA ASP A 8 -1.88 8.55 12.65
C ASP A 8 -1.29 9.30 11.47
N PHE A 9 -1.91 9.17 10.31
CA PHE A 9 -1.59 9.97 9.14
C PHE A 9 -2.83 10.17 8.29
N SER A 10 -2.81 11.18 7.43
CA SER A 10 -3.84 11.39 6.44
C SER A 10 -3.22 11.72 5.08
N LEU A 11 -3.86 11.27 4.02
CA LEU A 11 -3.42 11.49 2.64
C LEU A 11 -4.63 11.69 1.73
N PRO A 12 -4.46 12.47 0.66
CA PRO A 12 -5.48 12.48 -0.41
C PRO A 12 -5.68 11.08 -0.97
N SER A 13 -6.93 10.75 -1.24
CA SER A 13 -7.36 9.43 -1.74
C SER A 13 -8.13 9.58 -3.03
N THR A 14 -8.05 8.55 -3.87
CA THR A 14 -9.02 8.37 -4.95
C THR A 14 -10.44 8.39 -4.38
N GLY A 15 -11.43 8.69 -5.23
CA GLY A 15 -12.82 8.84 -4.78
C GLY A 15 -13.10 10.21 -4.18
N ASN A 16 -12.23 11.19 -4.43
CA ASN A 16 -12.38 12.58 -3.96
C ASN A 16 -12.55 12.68 -2.44
N LYS A 17 -11.73 11.94 -1.70
CA LYS A 17 -11.79 11.93 -0.23
C LYS A 17 -10.40 12.01 0.37
N THR A 18 -10.34 12.16 1.69
CA THR A 18 -9.11 12.11 2.47
C THR A 18 -9.11 10.81 3.27
N PHE A 19 -8.04 10.04 3.13
CA PHE A 19 -7.82 8.85 3.96
C PHE A 19 -7.23 9.29 5.30
N ARG A 20 -7.79 8.81 6.40
CA ARG A 20 -7.24 8.98 7.74
C ARG A 20 -7.11 7.61 8.38
N LEU A 21 -5.91 7.27 8.84
CA LEU A 21 -5.66 5.95 9.44
C LEU A 21 -6.63 5.67 10.60
N ARG A 22 -6.87 6.66 11.45
CA ARG A 22 -7.76 6.52 12.63
C ARG A 22 -9.20 6.13 12.27
N ASP A 23 -9.66 6.48 11.06
CA ASP A 23 -11.02 6.17 10.61
C ASP A 23 -11.20 4.68 10.30
N HIS A 24 -10.10 3.93 10.23
CA HIS A 24 -10.10 2.50 9.92
C HIS A 24 -9.88 1.63 11.15
N ALA A 25 -9.91 2.21 12.35
CA ALA A 25 -9.87 1.46 13.60
C ALA A 25 -11.04 0.48 13.66
N GLY A 26 -10.76 -0.75 14.08
CA GLY A 26 -11.75 -1.83 14.10
C GLY A 26 -11.64 -2.76 12.89
N SER A 27 -10.88 -2.40 11.87
CA SER A 27 -10.59 -3.26 10.71
C SER A 27 -9.09 -3.49 10.60
N LYS A 28 -8.71 -4.66 10.11
CA LYS A 28 -7.33 -4.89 9.66
C LYS A 28 -7.10 -4.08 8.40
N LEU A 29 -5.86 -3.70 8.13
CA LEU A 29 -5.51 -2.87 6.98
C LEU A 29 -4.20 -3.33 6.37
N VAL A 30 -4.20 -3.55 5.07
CA VAL A 30 -2.97 -3.70 4.27
C VAL A 30 -2.64 -2.34 3.67
N ILE A 31 -1.42 -1.88 3.91
CA ILE A 31 -0.86 -0.68 3.30
C ILE A 31 0.30 -1.14 2.43
N TYR A 32 0.21 -0.99 1.11
CA TYR A 32 1.33 -1.34 0.27
C TYR A 32 1.86 -0.11 -0.48
N PHE A 33 3.18 0.05 -0.43
CA PHE A 33 3.89 1.13 -1.11
C PHE A 33 4.47 0.60 -2.41
N TYR A 34 4.30 1.34 -3.50
CA TYR A 34 4.82 0.94 -4.81
C TYR A 34 5.41 2.14 -5.54
N PRO A 35 6.39 1.92 -6.44
CA PRO A 35 7.16 3.03 -7.02
C PRO A 35 6.37 3.98 -7.92
N LYS A 36 5.50 3.47 -8.81
CA LYS A 36 4.86 4.33 -9.80
C LYS A 36 3.68 3.65 -10.49
N ASP A 37 2.58 4.41 -10.64
CA ASP A 37 1.39 3.98 -11.39
C ASP A 37 1.74 3.53 -12.80
N SER A 38 0.99 2.56 -13.30
CA SER A 38 1.01 2.10 -14.70
C SER A 38 2.32 1.48 -15.16
N THR A 39 3.24 1.20 -14.24
CA THR A 39 4.45 0.40 -14.55
C THR A 39 4.11 -1.09 -14.45
N PRO A 40 4.85 -1.98 -15.17
CA PRO A 40 4.48 -3.39 -15.24
C PRO A 40 4.37 -4.09 -13.89
N GLY A 41 5.35 -3.95 -13.02
CA GLY A 41 5.34 -4.60 -11.70
C GLY A 41 4.25 -4.07 -10.79
N CYS A 42 4.01 -2.76 -10.80
CA CYS A 42 2.98 -2.14 -9.99
C CYS A 42 1.58 -2.51 -10.49
N THR A 43 1.42 -2.64 -11.80
CA THR A 43 0.16 -3.09 -12.40
C THR A 43 -0.13 -4.54 -12.00
N THR A 44 0.85 -5.43 -12.10
CA THR A 44 0.69 -6.83 -11.72
C THR A 44 0.37 -6.97 -10.23
N GLN A 45 1.07 -6.23 -9.37
CA GLN A 45 0.80 -6.25 -7.93
C GLN A 45 -0.61 -5.76 -7.61
N GLY A 46 -1.02 -4.64 -8.22
CA GLY A 46 -2.37 -4.10 -8.03
C GLY A 46 -3.45 -5.07 -8.49
N GLN A 47 -3.24 -5.73 -9.63
CA GLN A 47 -4.16 -6.74 -10.13
C GLN A 47 -4.26 -7.94 -9.19
N SER A 48 -3.16 -8.35 -8.58
CA SER A 48 -3.17 -9.45 -7.60
C SER A 48 -3.96 -9.09 -6.35
N PHE A 49 -3.83 -7.86 -5.84
CA PHE A 49 -4.67 -7.37 -4.74
C PHE A 49 -6.13 -7.23 -5.17
N ARG A 50 -6.39 -6.72 -6.38
CA ARG A 50 -7.75 -6.63 -6.94
C ARG A 50 -8.44 -7.99 -6.95
N ASP A 51 -7.75 -9.00 -7.45
CA ASP A 51 -8.32 -10.34 -7.61
C ASP A 51 -8.54 -11.02 -6.24
N ALA A 52 -7.74 -10.67 -5.23
CA ALA A 52 -7.87 -11.20 -3.87
C ALA A 52 -8.72 -10.30 -2.95
N HIS A 53 -9.28 -9.21 -3.46
CA HIS A 53 -9.96 -8.20 -2.64
C HIS A 53 -11.08 -8.79 -1.78
N ASP A 54 -11.92 -9.65 -2.36
CA ASP A 54 -13.02 -10.27 -1.62
C ASP A 54 -12.50 -11.17 -0.49
N ALA A 55 -11.41 -11.89 -0.71
CA ALA A 55 -10.81 -12.73 0.32
C ALA A 55 -10.25 -11.89 1.47
N PHE A 56 -9.63 -10.75 1.18
CA PHE A 56 -9.19 -9.82 2.23
C PHE A 56 -10.38 -9.27 3.00
N ARG A 57 -11.43 -8.83 2.31
CA ARG A 57 -12.64 -8.33 2.96
C ARG A 57 -13.26 -9.38 3.86
N ASP A 58 -13.34 -10.62 3.42
CA ASP A 58 -13.88 -11.72 4.21
C ASP A 58 -13.03 -12.01 5.47
N ALA A 59 -11.74 -11.66 5.43
CA ALA A 59 -10.85 -11.74 6.58
C ALA A 59 -10.90 -10.48 7.47
N GLY A 60 -11.81 -9.54 7.19
CA GLY A 60 -11.95 -8.30 7.94
C GLY A 60 -10.86 -7.27 7.64
N CYS A 61 -10.31 -7.29 6.44
CA CYS A 61 -9.15 -6.49 6.07
C CYS A 61 -9.45 -5.58 4.88
N GLU A 62 -9.08 -4.32 5.01
CA GLU A 62 -9.10 -3.33 3.93
C GLU A 62 -7.72 -3.25 3.29
N ILE A 63 -7.64 -2.68 2.09
CA ILE A 63 -6.40 -2.52 1.32
C ILE A 63 -6.30 -1.08 0.85
N VAL A 64 -5.13 -0.46 0.99
CA VAL A 64 -4.81 0.80 0.32
C VAL A 64 -3.42 0.71 -0.31
N GLY A 65 -3.26 1.29 -1.48
CA GLY A 65 -1.96 1.44 -2.13
C GLY A 65 -1.48 2.88 -2.01
N ILE A 66 -0.18 3.07 -1.83
CA ILE A 66 0.43 4.40 -1.67
C ILE A 66 1.60 4.54 -2.63
N SER A 67 1.63 5.63 -3.37
CA SER A 67 2.81 6.07 -4.12
C SER A 67 2.88 7.59 -4.11
N ARG A 68 3.91 8.14 -4.76
CA ARG A 68 4.09 9.60 -4.88
C ARG A 68 3.34 10.18 -6.07
N ASP A 69 2.65 9.37 -6.84
CA ASP A 69 1.87 9.82 -8.00
C ASP A 69 0.72 10.73 -7.56
N SER A 70 0.26 11.58 -8.48
CA SER A 70 -0.86 12.49 -8.24
C SER A 70 -2.18 11.73 -8.14
N ILE A 71 -3.18 12.37 -7.54
CA ILE A 71 -4.55 11.83 -7.51
C ILE A 71 -5.09 11.60 -8.93
N LYS A 72 -4.79 12.51 -9.85
CA LYS A 72 -5.21 12.35 -11.24
C LYS A 72 -4.65 11.05 -11.86
N SER A 73 -3.37 10.79 -11.64
CA SER A 73 -2.73 9.54 -12.08
C SER A 73 -3.38 8.33 -11.40
N HIS A 74 -3.59 8.39 -10.09
CA HIS A 74 -4.22 7.32 -9.32
C HIS A 74 -5.65 7.02 -9.79
N GLU A 75 -6.46 8.04 -10.08
CA GLU A 75 -7.82 7.83 -10.57
C GLU A 75 -7.81 7.10 -11.91
N SER A 76 -6.92 7.49 -12.81
CA SER A 76 -6.76 6.84 -14.11
C SER A 76 -6.31 5.39 -13.95
N PHE A 77 -5.31 5.14 -13.12
CA PHE A 77 -4.77 3.80 -12.88
C PHE A 77 -5.83 2.89 -12.25
N LYS A 78 -6.51 3.38 -11.22
CA LYS A 78 -7.60 2.65 -10.56
C LYS A 78 -8.72 2.28 -11.52
N ALA A 79 -9.18 3.24 -12.31
CA ALA A 79 -10.26 3.02 -13.26
C ALA A 79 -9.86 2.01 -14.34
N LYS A 80 -8.66 2.17 -14.89
CA LYS A 80 -8.16 1.30 -15.96
C LYS A 80 -7.98 -0.15 -15.50
N GLN A 81 -7.52 -0.35 -14.28
CA GLN A 81 -7.28 -1.69 -13.74
C GLN A 81 -8.47 -2.27 -12.97
N GLY A 82 -9.50 -1.50 -12.73
CA GLY A 82 -10.70 -1.98 -12.02
C GLY A 82 -10.45 -2.27 -10.54
N PHE A 83 -9.64 -1.46 -9.86
CA PHE A 83 -9.36 -1.66 -8.43
C PHE A 83 -10.59 -1.31 -7.59
N ALA A 84 -10.97 -2.19 -6.67
CA ALA A 84 -12.04 -1.95 -5.71
C ALA A 84 -11.56 -1.23 -4.45
N PHE A 85 -10.25 -1.05 -4.30
CA PHE A 85 -9.63 -0.35 -3.18
C PHE A 85 -9.10 1.01 -3.63
N GLU A 86 -8.78 1.86 -2.65
CA GLU A 86 -8.34 3.22 -2.93
C GLU A 86 -6.82 3.31 -3.05
N LEU A 87 -6.36 4.29 -3.84
CA LEU A 87 -4.96 4.65 -3.96
C LEU A 87 -4.75 6.02 -3.32
N LEU A 88 -3.70 6.14 -2.52
CA LEU A 88 -3.39 7.36 -1.77
C LEU A 88 -2.17 8.05 -2.36
N SER A 89 -2.22 9.38 -2.43
CA SER A 89 -1.12 10.19 -2.99
C SER A 89 -0.26 10.77 -1.87
N ASP A 90 1.01 10.35 -1.83
CA ASP A 90 2.01 10.89 -0.90
C ASP A 90 3.07 11.68 -1.66
N ALA A 91 2.63 12.68 -2.42
CA ALA A 91 3.52 13.51 -3.24
C ALA A 91 4.61 14.20 -2.41
N GLY A 92 4.32 14.55 -1.15
CA GLY A 92 5.28 15.16 -0.24
C GLY A 92 6.19 14.17 0.48
N GLU A 93 6.03 12.87 0.26
CA GLU A 93 6.84 11.79 0.87
C GLU A 93 6.74 11.70 2.40
N THR A 94 5.79 12.38 3.03
CA THR A 94 5.68 12.40 4.49
C THR A 94 5.44 11.01 5.05
N VAL A 95 4.49 10.28 4.47
CA VAL A 95 4.14 8.93 4.92
C VAL A 95 5.19 7.92 4.45
N CYS A 96 5.73 8.08 3.24
CA CYS A 96 6.86 7.26 2.78
C CYS A 96 8.04 7.34 3.74
N ASN A 97 8.35 8.53 4.24
CA ASN A 97 9.42 8.73 5.22
C ASN A 97 9.05 8.15 6.59
N GLN A 98 7.79 8.27 7.00
CA GLN A 98 7.29 7.67 8.25
C GLN A 98 7.52 6.15 8.27
N PHE A 99 7.32 5.49 7.13
CA PHE A 99 7.49 4.05 7.01
C PHE A 99 8.89 3.64 6.55
N GLY A 100 9.76 4.60 6.25
CA GLY A 100 11.14 4.34 5.85
C GLY A 100 11.28 3.61 4.52
N VAL A 101 10.40 3.88 3.56
CA VAL A 101 10.39 3.17 2.28
C VAL A 101 11.12 3.91 1.15
N MET A 102 11.61 5.13 1.42
CA MET A 102 12.39 5.86 0.41
C MET A 102 13.82 5.33 0.38
N LYS A 103 14.27 4.92 -0.79
CA LYS A 103 15.61 4.33 -0.99
C LYS A 103 16.27 4.90 -2.23
N MET A 104 17.61 4.91 -2.21
CA MET A 104 18.40 5.15 -3.42
C MET A 104 18.46 3.86 -4.22
N LYS A 105 18.15 3.95 -5.50
CA LYS A 105 18.16 2.80 -6.42
C LYS A 105 19.13 3.09 -7.56
N ASN A 106 19.84 2.06 -8.01
CA ASN A 106 20.67 2.17 -9.21
C ASN A 106 19.82 1.80 -10.42
N MET A 107 19.58 2.77 -11.31
CA MET A 107 18.83 2.57 -12.53
C MET A 107 19.67 3.09 -13.71
N TYR A 108 20.05 2.18 -14.61
CA TYR A 108 20.86 2.52 -15.80
C TYR A 108 22.14 3.29 -15.45
N GLY A 109 22.83 2.86 -14.38
CA GLY A 109 24.06 3.50 -13.91
C GLY A 109 23.87 4.78 -13.13
N ARG A 110 22.63 5.19 -12.84
CA ARG A 110 22.31 6.38 -12.06
C ARG A 110 21.71 6.00 -10.71
N GLN A 111 22.04 6.82 -9.70
CA GLN A 111 21.39 6.74 -8.41
C GLN A 111 20.06 7.52 -8.47
N VAL A 112 18.94 6.84 -8.32
CA VAL A 112 17.61 7.43 -8.34
C VAL A 112 16.92 7.16 -7.02
N ARG A 113 16.37 8.22 -6.42
CA ARG A 113 15.58 8.11 -5.20
C ARG A 113 14.17 7.64 -5.54
N GLY A 114 13.70 6.60 -4.87
CA GLY A 114 12.38 6.06 -5.13
C GLY A 114 11.86 5.20 -3.99
N ILE A 115 10.60 4.78 -4.12
CA ILE A 115 9.97 3.90 -3.14
C ILE A 115 10.48 2.48 -3.32
N GLU A 116 11.00 1.89 -2.25
CA GLU A 116 11.23 0.45 -2.17
C GLU A 116 9.87 -0.23 -1.96
N ARG A 117 9.49 -1.13 -2.86
CA ARG A 117 8.22 -1.85 -2.77
C ARG A 117 8.13 -2.53 -1.41
N SER A 118 7.10 -2.16 -0.63
CA SER A 118 6.96 -2.62 0.75
C SER A 118 5.48 -2.79 1.08
N THR A 119 5.18 -3.73 1.96
CA THR A 119 3.82 -3.98 2.42
C THR A 119 3.80 -4.05 3.94
N PHE A 120 2.77 -3.47 4.53
CA PHE A 120 2.58 -3.42 5.97
C PHE A 120 1.16 -3.87 6.30
N VAL A 121 1.02 -4.65 7.37
CA VAL A 121 -0.29 -5.10 7.85
C VAL A 121 -0.50 -4.58 9.25
N VAL A 122 -1.63 -3.88 9.42
CA VAL A 122 -2.04 -3.27 10.68
C VAL A 122 -3.26 -4.03 11.20
N ASP A 123 -3.29 -4.35 12.49
CA ASP A 123 -4.44 -5.02 13.08
C ASP A 123 -5.57 -4.02 13.41
N ALA A 124 -6.70 -4.55 13.89
CA ALA A 124 -7.88 -3.74 14.21
C ALA A 124 -7.64 -2.72 15.34
N LYS A 125 -6.57 -2.88 16.12
CA LYS A 125 -6.18 -1.96 17.18
C LYS A 125 -5.19 -0.90 16.73
N GLY A 126 -4.80 -0.91 15.46
CA GLY A 126 -3.83 0.04 14.92
C GLY A 126 -2.38 -0.34 15.17
N VAL A 127 -2.11 -1.58 15.55
CA VAL A 127 -0.76 -2.08 15.80
C VAL A 127 -0.20 -2.70 14.52
N LEU A 128 1.03 -2.34 14.17
CA LEU A 128 1.72 -2.93 13.02
C LEU A 128 2.12 -4.37 13.34
N ARG A 129 1.58 -5.33 12.61
CA ARG A 129 1.78 -6.75 12.87
C ARG A 129 2.63 -7.43 11.82
N GLY A 130 2.66 -6.96 10.61
CA GLY A 130 3.43 -7.55 9.52
C GLY A 130 4.16 -6.51 8.69
N GLU A 131 5.35 -6.88 8.19
CA GLU A 131 6.21 -5.97 7.44
C GLU A 131 7.00 -6.76 6.41
N TRP A 132 6.89 -6.36 5.15
CA TRP A 132 7.67 -6.91 4.04
C TRP A 132 8.33 -5.76 3.30
N ARG A 133 9.65 -5.79 3.18
CA ARG A 133 10.43 -4.79 2.47
C ARG A 133 11.17 -5.43 1.29
N GLY A 134 11.44 -4.65 0.24
CA GLY A 134 12.07 -5.19 -0.96
C GLY A 134 11.23 -6.28 -1.60
N VAL A 135 9.94 -6.06 -1.72
CA VAL A 135 8.96 -7.07 -2.15
C VAL A 135 9.17 -7.46 -3.61
N LYS A 136 9.14 -8.77 -3.86
CA LYS A 136 9.04 -9.35 -5.20
C LYS A 136 7.58 -9.76 -5.43
N VAL A 137 7.01 -9.31 -6.55
CA VAL A 137 5.57 -9.42 -6.80
C VAL A 137 5.02 -10.85 -6.84
N PRO A 138 5.69 -11.84 -7.51
CA PRO A 138 5.12 -13.19 -7.57
C PRO A 138 4.90 -13.82 -6.18
N GLY A 139 3.66 -14.25 -5.93
CA GLY A 139 3.30 -14.93 -4.68
C GLY A 139 3.13 -14.04 -3.46
N HIS A 140 3.45 -12.75 -3.57
CA HIS A 140 3.45 -11.86 -2.42
C HIS A 140 2.07 -11.63 -1.83
N VAL A 141 1.06 -11.38 -2.68
CA VAL A 141 -0.30 -11.09 -2.20
C VAL A 141 -0.89 -12.29 -1.46
N ASP A 142 -0.63 -13.50 -1.93
CA ASP A 142 -1.06 -14.72 -1.25
C ASP A 142 -0.40 -14.88 0.12
N GLU A 143 0.89 -14.54 0.23
CA GLU A 143 1.61 -14.54 1.50
C GLU A 143 1.01 -13.54 2.48
N VAL A 144 0.70 -12.33 2.01
CA VAL A 144 0.07 -11.30 2.85
C VAL A 144 -1.32 -11.75 3.32
N LEU A 145 -2.13 -12.31 2.42
CA LEU A 145 -3.46 -12.82 2.76
C LEU A 145 -3.38 -13.92 3.82
N SER A 146 -2.47 -14.85 3.67
CA SER A 146 -2.26 -15.93 4.65
C SER A 146 -1.92 -15.35 6.02
N PHE A 147 -1.05 -14.33 6.06
CA PHE A 147 -0.70 -13.66 7.32
C PHE A 147 -1.91 -12.96 7.94
N VAL A 148 -2.68 -12.21 7.14
CA VAL A 148 -3.86 -11.49 7.61
C VAL A 148 -4.86 -12.42 8.26
N ARG A 149 -5.00 -13.64 7.76
CA ARG A 149 -5.90 -14.64 8.32
C ARG A 149 -5.47 -15.15 9.70
N THR A 150 -4.23 -14.89 10.12
CA THR A 150 -3.70 -15.35 11.42
C THR A 150 -3.84 -14.32 12.53
N ILE A 151 -4.21 -13.09 12.21
CA ILE A 151 -4.28 -12.03 13.21
C ILE A 151 -5.70 -11.52 13.47
#